data_009aa599bcd319e6e9ce93c5e3fa1ee5
#
_entry.id   009aa599bcd319e6e9ce93c5e3fa1ee5
#
_cell.length_a   1.000
_cell.length_b   1.000
_cell.length_c   1.000
_cell.angle_alpha   90.00
_cell.angle_beta   90.00
_cell.angle_gamma   90.00
#
_symmetry.space_group_name_H-M   'P 1'
#
loop_
_entity.id
_entity.type
_entity.pdbx_description
1 polymer ?
#
loop_
_entity_poly.entity_id
_entity_poly.type
_entity_poly.pdbx_seq_one_letter_code
_entity_poly.pdbx_strand_id
1 'polypeptide(L)'
;MKYDALSTNTLYMSNTLYHPSIEGAQHGAKSLDEFLAFAKNSGAAGAQPSNFMVEGKSASEIKKTFEKYGLKLDGISAHCPFWVHTSAWTGSPTIKPFLPADVATQSVEKIEQWAEDYLLKLMDLAAELGVKIMPMFWGVAYGWEIAGGYPWGFWAGPGYDLIKEGNERFAKKTSKIRAKANSLGLYLAHEIHPGTAAMTGDDFNTLVTACDGDKVLTVNADPSHCWEGESWETRFRAVGSRIVAAHVKNFSIRPGIALRKMAPKWQDRAMQFVDLPSGDLNMVRYVEMLMDVGYPQRYCAIMKTASAPLVVEAESAYRDLDACSANGIAYARDHLCFPAAQGSFEDGMGA
;
A
#
# COMPACT_ATOMS: atom_id res chain seq x y z
N MET A 1 -5.40 14.79 36.50
CA MET A 1 -6.10 14.31 35.30
C MET A 1 -5.66 12.87 35.12
N LYS A 2 -6.46 11.90 35.51
CA LYS A 2 -6.13 10.49 35.22
C LYS A 2 -6.29 10.32 33.72
N TYR A 3 -5.18 10.11 33.02
CA TYR A 3 -5.23 9.60 31.68
C TYR A 3 -5.97 8.27 31.73
N ASP A 4 -7.07 8.19 31.03
CA ASP A 4 -7.79 6.93 30.89
C ASP A 4 -6.99 6.02 29.93
N ALA A 5 -5.90 5.47 30.44
CA ALA A 5 -5.09 4.46 29.78
C ALA A 5 -5.93 3.20 29.46
N LEU A 6 -7.12 3.12 30.02
CA LEU A 6 -8.04 2.00 29.92
C LEU A 6 -8.65 1.83 28.53
N SER A 7 -8.78 2.87 27.74
CA SER A 7 -9.25 2.75 26.36
C SER A 7 -8.22 2.05 25.47
N THR A 8 -6.96 2.00 25.89
CA THR A 8 -5.87 1.36 25.17
C THR A 8 -5.62 -0.09 25.59
N ASN A 9 -6.08 -0.51 26.75
CA ASN A 9 -5.77 -1.81 27.33
C ASN A 9 -6.33 -3.01 26.57
N THR A 10 -7.40 -2.84 25.80
CA THR A 10 -7.90 -3.91 24.92
C THR A 10 -7.01 -4.15 23.70
N LEU A 11 -6.05 -3.27 23.45
CA LEU A 11 -5.18 -3.30 22.27
C LEU A 11 -3.86 -4.03 22.50
N TYR A 12 -3.45 -4.12 23.77
CA TYR A 12 -2.18 -4.69 24.18
C TYR A 12 -2.30 -6.14 24.63
N MET A 13 -3.27 -6.87 24.12
CA MET A 13 -3.44 -8.30 24.42
C MET A 13 -2.35 -9.18 23.78
N SER A 14 -1.55 -8.66 22.85
CA SER A 14 -0.38 -9.32 22.31
C SER A 14 0.90 -8.73 22.88
N ASN A 15 1.94 -9.55 23.02
CA ASN A 15 3.26 -9.09 23.44
C ASN A 15 3.93 -8.11 22.46
N THR A 16 3.37 -7.93 21.28
CA THR A 16 3.83 -7.00 20.24
C THR A 16 2.64 -6.36 19.54
N LEU A 17 2.76 -5.06 19.22
CA LEU A 17 1.77 -4.33 18.40
C LEU A 17 1.83 -4.74 16.94
N TYR A 18 3.00 -5.11 16.48
CA TYR A 18 3.31 -5.39 15.10
C TYR A 18 3.95 -6.76 14.91
N HIS A 19 3.84 -7.29 13.70
CA HIS A 19 4.61 -8.45 13.25
C HIS A 19 5.25 -8.18 11.89
N PRO A 20 6.45 -8.71 11.60
CA PRO A 20 7.10 -8.52 10.31
C PRO A 20 6.39 -9.36 9.24
N SER A 21 6.08 -8.73 8.13
CA SER A 21 5.45 -9.34 6.95
C SER A 21 6.19 -8.92 5.69
N ILE A 22 5.92 -9.56 4.57
CA ILE A 22 6.57 -9.30 3.29
C ILE A 22 5.55 -9.18 2.17
N GLU A 23 5.75 -8.20 1.28
CA GLU A 23 4.95 -8.03 0.08
C GLU A 23 5.45 -8.89 -1.07
N GLY A 24 4.51 -9.54 -1.78
CA GLY A 24 4.80 -10.39 -2.92
C GLY A 24 4.84 -9.67 -4.27
N ALA A 25 4.41 -8.42 -4.36
CA ALA A 25 4.33 -7.72 -5.65
C ALA A 25 5.67 -7.62 -6.36
N GLN A 26 6.74 -7.36 -5.64
CA GLN A 26 8.11 -7.27 -6.16
C GLN A 26 8.71 -8.65 -6.50
N HIS A 27 8.13 -9.72 -6.00
CA HIS A 27 8.54 -11.11 -6.23
C HIS A 27 7.68 -11.81 -7.31
N GLY A 28 7.11 -11.09 -8.24
CA GLY A 28 6.11 -11.56 -9.20
C GLY A 28 6.51 -12.75 -10.07
N ALA A 29 7.80 -13.08 -10.19
CA ALA A 29 8.27 -14.26 -10.89
C ALA A 29 8.20 -15.55 -10.04
N LYS A 30 8.02 -15.46 -8.71
CA LYS A 30 7.89 -16.60 -7.81
C LYS A 30 6.47 -17.13 -7.81
N SER A 31 6.31 -18.44 -7.74
CA SER A 31 5.04 -19.06 -7.38
C SER A 31 4.69 -18.75 -5.92
N LEU A 32 3.43 -18.93 -5.54
CA LEU A 32 2.99 -18.72 -4.16
C LEU A 32 3.79 -19.60 -3.17
N ASP A 33 4.06 -20.86 -3.51
CA ASP A 33 4.82 -21.78 -2.65
C ASP A 33 6.28 -21.32 -2.45
N GLU A 34 6.96 -20.92 -3.53
CA GLU A 34 8.33 -20.40 -3.48
C GLU A 34 8.41 -19.10 -2.68
N PHE A 35 7.45 -18.20 -2.88
CA PHE A 35 7.38 -16.94 -2.14
C PHE A 35 7.17 -17.16 -0.63
N LEU A 36 6.24 -18.03 -0.24
CA LEU A 36 5.99 -18.33 1.17
C LEU A 36 7.15 -19.11 1.82
N ALA A 37 7.82 -19.98 1.08
CA ALA A 37 9.05 -20.62 1.54
C ALA A 37 10.13 -19.58 1.83
N PHE A 38 10.34 -18.64 0.91
CA PHE A 38 11.28 -17.53 1.09
C PHE A 38 10.91 -16.64 2.29
N ALA A 39 9.64 -16.23 2.41
CA ALA A 39 9.14 -15.41 3.52
C ALA A 39 9.42 -16.09 4.88
N LYS A 40 9.11 -17.39 4.98
CA LYS A 40 9.37 -18.19 6.18
C LYS A 40 10.85 -18.25 6.53
N ASN A 41 11.69 -18.54 5.54
CA ASN A 41 13.14 -18.65 5.74
C ASN A 41 13.79 -17.32 6.11
N SER A 42 13.21 -16.20 5.67
CA SER A 42 13.65 -14.84 6.03
C SER A 42 13.18 -14.40 7.43
N GLY A 43 12.33 -15.19 8.10
CA GLY A 43 11.82 -14.89 9.44
C GLY A 43 10.58 -14.01 9.47
N ALA A 44 9.85 -13.89 8.36
CA ALA A 44 8.54 -13.25 8.35
C ALA A 44 7.53 -14.04 9.18
N ALA A 45 6.59 -13.35 9.81
CA ALA A 45 5.44 -13.92 10.50
C ALA A 45 4.17 -13.91 9.64
N GLY A 46 4.17 -13.13 8.57
CA GLY A 46 3.10 -13.04 7.60
C GLY A 46 3.60 -12.73 6.21
N ALA A 47 2.70 -12.77 5.25
CA ALA A 47 2.97 -12.44 3.86
C ALA A 47 1.73 -11.84 3.19
N GLN A 48 1.98 -10.98 2.22
CA GLN A 48 1.01 -10.29 1.40
C GLN A 48 1.30 -10.63 -0.07
N PRO A 49 0.77 -11.77 -0.60
CA PRO A 49 1.05 -12.18 -1.97
C PRO A 49 0.47 -11.19 -2.97
N SER A 50 1.08 -11.09 -4.14
CA SER A 50 0.49 -10.37 -5.26
C SER A 50 -0.70 -11.13 -5.86
N ASN A 51 -1.56 -10.40 -6.56
CA ASN A 51 -2.66 -11.00 -7.31
C ASN A 51 -2.18 -12.09 -8.30
N PHE A 52 -0.99 -11.93 -8.90
CA PHE A 52 -0.41 -12.93 -9.83
C PHE A 52 -0.09 -14.26 -9.15
N MET A 53 0.34 -14.24 -7.90
CA MET A 53 0.68 -15.46 -7.15
C MET A 53 -0.54 -16.29 -6.75
N VAL A 54 -1.69 -15.66 -6.65
CA VAL A 54 -2.97 -16.31 -6.28
C VAL A 54 -3.85 -16.61 -7.48
N GLU A 55 -3.49 -16.14 -8.67
CA GLU A 55 -4.26 -16.32 -9.88
C GLU A 55 -4.46 -17.81 -10.20
N GLY A 56 -5.69 -18.18 -10.56
CA GLY A 56 -6.07 -19.56 -10.89
C GLY A 56 -6.13 -20.53 -9.72
N LYS A 57 -5.89 -20.07 -8.48
CA LYS A 57 -5.95 -20.90 -7.26
C LYS A 57 -7.27 -20.71 -6.53
N SER A 58 -7.77 -21.78 -5.94
CA SER A 58 -8.91 -21.72 -5.02
C SER A 58 -8.49 -21.18 -3.64
N ALA A 59 -9.43 -20.63 -2.88
CA ALA A 59 -9.19 -20.19 -1.52
C ALA A 59 -8.65 -21.33 -0.62
N SER A 60 -9.09 -22.58 -0.84
CA SER A 60 -8.59 -23.76 -0.09
C SER A 60 -7.12 -24.04 -0.37
N GLU A 61 -6.68 -23.95 -1.62
CA GLU A 61 -5.27 -24.16 -1.99
C GLU A 61 -4.37 -23.08 -1.39
N ILE A 62 -4.81 -21.82 -1.45
CA ILE A 62 -4.06 -20.69 -0.87
C ILE A 62 -3.94 -20.88 0.65
N LYS A 63 -5.05 -21.16 1.36
CA LYS A 63 -5.05 -21.42 2.81
C LYS A 63 -4.08 -22.53 3.20
N LYS A 64 -4.15 -23.67 2.51
CA LYS A 64 -3.25 -24.82 2.76
C LYS A 64 -1.78 -24.44 2.57
N THR A 65 -1.47 -23.60 1.57
CA THR A 65 -0.09 -23.17 1.34
C THR A 65 0.38 -22.25 2.49
N PHE A 66 -0.44 -21.34 2.97
CA PHE A 66 -0.11 -20.51 4.13
C PHE A 66 0.06 -21.34 5.41
N GLU A 67 -0.84 -22.30 5.65
CA GLU A 67 -0.78 -23.26 6.78
C GLU A 67 0.50 -24.08 6.74
N LYS A 68 0.92 -24.58 5.58
CA LYS A 68 2.17 -25.33 5.38
C LYS A 68 3.39 -24.58 5.92
N TYR A 69 3.44 -23.27 5.75
CA TYR A 69 4.55 -22.45 6.21
C TYR A 69 4.32 -21.78 7.57
N GLY A 70 3.11 -21.87 8.12
CA GLY A 70 2.73 -21.22 9.38
C GLY A 70 2.80 -19.71 9.31
N LEU A 71 2.45 -19.11 8.15
CA LEU A 71 2.45 -17.67 7.90
C LEU A 71 1.03 -17.11 7.97
N LYS A 72 0.90 -15.86 8.42
CA LYS A 72 -0.35 -15.09 8.34
C LYS A 72 -0.56 -14.58 6.91
N LEU A 73 -1.79 -14.61 6.43
CA LEU A 73 -2.20 -13.97 5.19
C LEU A 73 -2.65 -12.53 5.52
N ASP A 74 -1.79 -11.55 5.28
CA ASP A 74 -1.97 -10.17 5.73
C ASP A 74 -2.67 -9.25 4.70
N GLY A 75 -2.96 -9.76 3.53
CA GLY A 75 -3.62 -9.04 2.44
C GLY A 75 -3.30 -9.69 1.09
N ILE A 76 -3.89 -9.17 0.03
CA ILE A 76 -3.54 -9.50 -1.36
C ILE A 76 -3.23 -8.18 -2.05
N SER A 77 -1.99 -7.99 -2.50
CA SER A 77 -1.58 -6.82 -3.27
C SER A 77 -2.12 -6.89 -4.69
N ALA A 78 -2.81 -5.84 -5.14
CA ALA A 78 -3.46 -5.81 -6.45
C ALA A 78 -3.20 -4.49 -7.20
N HIS A 79 -1.97 -3.98 -7.15
CA HIS A 79 -1.61 -2.67 -7.71
C HIS A 79 -1.95 -2.55 -9.20
N CYS A 80 -1.46 -3.46 -10.01
CA CYS A 80 -1.59 -3.36 -11.47
C CYS A 80 -3.05 -3.37 -11.97
N PRO A 81 -3.93 -4.31 -11.60
CA PRO A 81 -5.32 -4.31 -12.09
C PRO A 81 -6.10 -3.05 -11.70
N PHE A 82 -5.92 -2.54 -10.46
CA PHE A 82 -6.56 -1.30 -10.03
C PHE A 82 -6.05 -0.09 -10.81
N TRP A 83 -4.72 -0.02 -11.02
CA TRP A 83 -4.12 1.07 -11.78
C TRP A 83 -4.59 1.08 -13.23
N VAL A 84 -4.63 -0.09 -13.88
CA VAL A 84 -5.13 -0.25 -15.25
C VAL A 84 -6.60 0.16 -15.38
N HIS A 85 -7.43 -0.18 -14.39
CA HIS A 85 -8.86 0.12 -14.44
C HIS A 85 -9.16 1.61 -14.49
N THR A 86 -8.39 2.46 -13.80
CA THR A 86 -8.69 3.89 -13.68
C THR A 86 -7.74 4.81 -14.43
N SER A 87 -6.57 4.31 -14.87
CA SER A 87 -5.53 5.15 -15.45
C SER A 87 -5.92 5.74 -16.79
N ALA A 88 -5.64 7.02 -16.98
CA ALA A 88 -5.66 7.66 -18.30
C ALA A 88 -4.60 7.10 -19.26
N TRP A 89 -3.60 6.37 -18.73
CA TRP A 89 -2.53 5.73 -19.50
C TRP A 89 -2.87 4.31 -19.97
N THR A 90 -4.04 3.78 -19.63
CA THR A 90 -4.52 2.48 -20.10
C THR A 90 -4.54 2.46 -21.63
N GLY A 91 -3.89 1.49 -22.24
CA GLY A 91 -3.65 1.46 -23.69
C GLY A 91 -2.29 2.01 -24.13
N SER A 92 -1.57 2.73 -23.25
CA SER A 92 -0.19 3.15 -23.53
C SER A 92 0.75 1.94 -23.57
N PRO A 93 1.83 1.99 -24.38
CA PRO A 93 2.83 0.93 -24.41
C PRO A 93 3.46 0.59 -23.05
N THR A 94 3.44 1.53 -22.10
CA THR A 94 4.01 1.36 -20.76
C THR A 94 3.23 0.38 -19.89
N ILE A 95 1.94 0.18 -20.17
CA ILE A 95 1.07 -0.73 -19.43
C ILE A 95 1.09 -2.15 -19.99
N LYS A 96 1.34 -2.30 -21.28
CA LYS A 96 1.28 -3.60 -21.95
C LYS A 96 2.07 -4.73 -21.29
N PRO A 97 3.29 -4.50 -20.75
CA PRO A 97 4.04 -5.55 -20.06
C PRO A 97 3.37 -6.12 -18.81
N PHE A 98 2.41 -5.40 -18.23
CA PHE A 98 1.68 -5.81 -17.02
C PHE A 98 0.34 -6.51 -17.32
N LEU A 99 0.01 -6.69 -18.61
CA LEU A 99 -1.23 -7.30 -19.05
C LEU A 99 -0.98 -8.69 -19.66
N PRO A 100 -1.94 -9.61 -19.59
CA PRO A 100 -1.92 -10.80 -20.41
C PRO A 100 -1.77 -10.43 -21.89
N ALA A 101 -1.04 -11.24 -22.64
CA ALA A 101 -0.66 -10.93 -24.03
C ALA A 101 -1.88 -10.70 -24.97
N ASP A 102 -2.94 -11.45 -24.74
CA ASP A 102 -4.21 -11.33 -25.48
C ASP A 102 -5.00 -10.07 -25.09
N VAL A 103 -4.88 -9.61 -23.83
CA VAL A 103 -5.49 -8.38 -23.34
C VAL A 103 -4.71 -7.16 -23.82
N ALA A 104 -3.38 -7.21 -23.81
CA ALA A 104 -2.51 -6.09 -24.18
C ALA A 104 -2.69 -5.56 -25.61
N THR A 105 -3.32 -6.35 -26.49
CA THR A 105 -3.63 -5.99 -27.89
C THR A 105 -5.05 -5.47 -28.10
N GLN A 106 -5.87 -5.43 -27.06
CA GLN A 106 -7.26 -4.99 -27.12
C GLN A 106 -7.39 -3.46 -27.13
N SER A 107 -8.63 -2.97 -27.35
CA SER A 107 -8.93 -1.55 -27.18
C SER A 107 -8.89 -1.16 -25.69
N VAL A 108 -8.74 0.15 -25.44
CA VAL A 108 -8.70 0.70 -24.06
C VAL A 108 -9.91 0.23 -23.24
N GLU A 109 -11.09 0.34 -23.81
CA GLU A 109 -12.36 -0.03 -23.15
C GLU A 109 -12.37 -1.52 -22.76
N LYS A 110 -11.82 -2.39 -23.62
CA LYS A 110 -11.73 -3.82 -23.35
C LYS A 110 -10.69 -4.15 -22.27
N ILE A 111 -9.57 -3.43 -22.25
CA ILE A 111 -8.56 -3.56 -21.20
C ILE A 111 -9.14 -3.11 -19.85
N GLU A 112 -9.87 -1.99 -19.84
CA GLU A 112 -10.55 -1.51 -18.63
C GLU A 112 -11.63 -2.47 -18.14
N GLN A 113 -12.42 -3.04 -19.06
CA GLN A 113 -13.43 -4.05 -18.72
C GLN A 113 -12.78 -5.33 -18.17
N TRP A 114 -11.68 -5.79 -18.79
CA TRP A 114 -10.91 -6.91 -18.26
C TRP A 114 -10.44 -6.64 -16.84
N ALA A 115 -9.89 -5.45 -16.57
CA ALA A 115 -9.42 -5.08 -15.25
C ALA A 115 -10.57 -5.05 -14.22
N GLU A 116 -11.74 -4.51 -14.59
CA GLU A 116 -12.92 -4.53 -13.75
C GLU A 116 -13.36 -5.97 -13.42
N ASP A 117 -13.52 -6.81 -14.43
CA ASP A 117 -13.97 -8.20 -14.26
C ASP A 117 -12.96 -9.01 -13.42
N TYR A 118 -11.67 -8.77 -13.62
CA TYR A 118 -10.59 -9.38 -12.85
C TYR A 118 -10.67 -8.97 -11.38
N LEU A 119 -10.83 -7.68 -11.10
CA LEU A 119 -10.93 -7.14 -9.75
C LEU A 119 -12.15 -7.69 -9.00
N LEU A 120 -13.31 -7.77 -9.66
CA LEU A 120 -14.51 -8.32 -9.04
C LEU A 120 -14.31 -9.78 -8.60
N LYS A 121 -13.64 -10.60 -9.42
CA LYS A 121 -13.30 -11.99 -9.08
C LYS A 121 -12.27 -12.06 -7.95
N LEU A 122 -11.24 -11.22 -7.99
CA LEU A 122 -10.22 -11.17 -6.95
C LEU A 122 -10.82 -10.76 -5.59
N MET A 123 -11.80 -9.87 -5.60
CA MET A 123 -12.53 -9.46 -4.38
C MET A 123 -13.37 -10.60 -3.80
N ASP A 124 -14.00 -11.44 -4.64
CA ASP A 124 -14.68 -12.64 -4.18
C ASP A 124 -13.70 -13.63 -3.54
N LEU A 125 -12.55 -13.86 -4.16
CA LEU A 125 -11.48 -14.70 -3.60
C LEU A 125 -10.96 -14.15 -2.27
N ALA A 126 -10.73 -12.84 -2.17
CA ALA A 126 -10.31 -12.19 -0.92
C ALA A 126 -11.33 -12.41 0.21
N ALA A 127 -12.62 -12.28 -0.09
CA ALA A 127 -13.69 -12.52 0.86
C ALA A 127 -13.75 -13.99 1.32
N GLU A 128 -13.60 -14.96 0.41
CA GLU A 128 -13.52 -16.40 0.73
C GLU A 128 -12.32 -16.76 1.62
N LEU A 129 -11.19 -16.06 1.39
CA LEU A 129 -9.98 -16.20 2.21
C LEU A 129 -10.13 -15.57 3.60
N GLY A 130 -11.12 -14.72 3.81
CA GLY A 130 -11.28 -13.92 5.03
C GLY A 130 -10.40 -12.67 5.05
N VAL A 131 -9.74 -12.35 3.95
CA VAL A 131 -8.98 -11.12 3.78
C VAL A 131 -9.94 -9.95 3.65
N LYS A 132 -9.72 -8.90 4.43
CA LYS A 132 -10.57 -7.68 4.42
C LYS A 132 -9.85 -6.46 3.85
N ILE A 133 -8.55 -6.50 3.71
CA ILE A 133 -7.72 -5.36 3.27
C ILE A 133 -6.98 -5.75 2.00
N MET A 134 -7.13 -4.93 0.97
CA MET A 134 -6.47 -5.10 -0.32
C MET A 134 -5.59 -3.88 -0.57
N PRO A 135 -4.28 -3.96 -0.33
CA PRO A 135 -3.33 -2.93 -0.73
C PRO A 135 -3.27 -2.81 -2.25
N MET A 136 -3.32 -1.57 -2.73
CA MET A 136 -3.40 -1.29 -4.15
C MET A 136 -3.14 0.20 -4.43
N PHE A 137 -3.07 0.60 -5.67
CA PHE A 137 -3.20 2.01 -6.03
C PHE A 137 -4.11 2.19 -7.24
N TRP A 138 -4.99 3.16 -7.15
CA TRP A 138 -5.79 3.60 -8.27
C TRP A 138 -4.93 4.33 -9.29
N GLY A 139 -5.15 4.07 -10.56
CA GLY A 139 -4.46 4.79 -11.62
C GLY A 139 -4.82 6.28 -11.65
N VAL A 140 -3.93 7.04 -12.25
CA VAL A 140 -4.10 8.47 -12.45
C VAL A 140 -5.41 8.76 -13.18
N ALA A 141 -6.27 9.52 -12.55
CA ALA A 141 -7.47 10.02 -13.18
C ALA A 141 -7.12 11.15 -14.16
N TYR A 142 -7.97 11.33 -15.16
CA TYR A 142 -7.81 12.39 -16.15
C TYR A 142 -7.54 13.76 -15.52
N GLY A 143 -6.50 14.42 -16.00
CA GLY A 143 -6.11 15.77 -15.62
C GLY A 143 -5.01 15.87 -14.57
N TRP A 144 -4.79 14.85 -13.73
CA TRP A 144 -3.77 14.89 -12.67
C TRP A 144 -2.35 15.06 -13.20
N GLU A 145 -1.99 14.31 -14.22
CA GLU A 145 -0.69 14.34 -14.87
C GLU A 145 -0.40 15.67 -15.56
N ILE A 146 -1.44 16.40 -15.96
CA ILE A 146 -1.34 17.70 -16.59
C ILE A 146 -1.29 18.82 -15.54
N ALA A 147 -2.05 18.68 -14.45
CA ALA A 147 -2.12 19.68 -13.37
C ALA A 147 -0.87 19.66 -12.48
N GLY A 148 -0.17 18.54 -12.40
CA GLY A 148 0.98 18.36 -11.51
C GLY A 148 2.13 19.34 -11.79
N GLY A 149 2.43 20.23 -10.85
CA GLY A 149 3.55 21.16 -10.90
C GLY A 149 3.32 22.44 -11.70
N TYR A 150 2.13 22.63 -12.26
CA TYR A 150 1.74 23.88 -12.90
C TYR A 150 0.61 24.54 -12.09
N PRO A 151 0.54 25.88 -11.98
CA PRO A 151 -0.48 26.56 -11.18
C PRO A 151 -1.89 26.50 -11.79
N TRP A 152 -2.02 26.05 -13.02
CA TRP A 152 -3.29 25.81 -13.70
C TRP A 152 -3.21 24.63 -14.66
N GLY A 153 -4.34 24.09 -15.07
CA GLY A 153 -4.40 23.07 -16.11
C GLY A 153 -3.81 23.58 -17.42
N PHE A 154 -2.94 22.78 -18.02
CA PHE A 154 -2.23 23.16 -19.24
C PHE A 154 -3.22 23.50 -20.37
N TRP A 155 -3.08 24.65 -21.00
CA TRP A 155 -3.97 25.22 -22.05
C TRP A 155 -5.38 25.60 -21.59
N ALA A 156 -5.89 25.05 -20.49
CA ALA A 156 -7.24 25.35 -20.01
C ALA A 156 -7.29 26.64 -19.17
N GLY A 157 -6.15 27.07 -18.63
CA GLY A 157 -6.04 28.22 -17.75
C GLY A 157 -6.64 28.02 -16.36
N PRO A 158 -6.59 29.03 -15.48
CA PRO A 158 -6.99 28.91 -14.08
C PRO A 158 -8.51 28.78 -13.88
N GLY A 159 -9.30 29.03 -14.90
CA GLY A 159 -10.77 28.90 -14.82
C GLY A 159 -11.31 27.49 -15.05
N TYR A 160 -10.44 26.52 -15.39
CA TYR A 160 -10.83 25.14 -15.63
C TYR A 160 -10.26 24.22 -14.55
N ASP A 161 -11.14 23.57 -13.83
CA ASP A 161 -10.78 22.67 -12.72
C ASP A 161 -10.61 21.22 -13.20
N LEU A 162 -9.41 20.91 -13.67
CA LEU A 162 -9.02 19.57 -14.10
C LEU A 162 -9.10 18.54 -12.98
N ILE A 163 -8.81 18.96 -11.75
CA ILE A 163 -8.82 18.08 -10.57
C ILE A 163 -10.24 17.64 -10.27
N LYS A 164 -11.18 18.58 -10.28
CA LYS A 164 -12.60 18.28 -10.10
C LYS A 164 -13.10 17.31 -11.17
N GLU A 165 -12.80 17.58 -12.44
CA GLU A 165 -13.19 16.68 -13.54
C GLU A 165 -12.60 15.28 -13.36
N GLY A 166 -11.31 15.18 -13.01
CA GLY A 166 -10.63 13.90 -12.76
C GLY A 166 -11.29 13.13 -11.62
N ASN A 167 -11.62 13.80 -10.53
CA ASN A 167 -12.29 13.19 -9.38
C ASN A 167 -13.71 12.74 -9.68
N GLU A 168 -14.49 13.51 -10.44
CA GLU A 168 -15.83 13.12 -10.89
C GLU A 168 -15.79 11.89 -11.80
N ARG A 169 -14.81 11.83 -12.71
CA ARG A 169 -14.58 10.64 -13.56
C ARG A 169 -14.18 9.43 -12.73
N PHE A 170 -13.27 9.60 -11.78
CA PHE A 170 -12.87 8.55 -10.86
C PHE A 170 -14.08 8.00 -10.09
N ALA A 171 -14.87 8.87 -9.48
CA ALA A 171 -16.04 8.48 -8.68
C ALA A 171 -17.04 7.65 -9.51
N LYS A 172 -17.29 8.06 -10.74
CA LYS A 172 -18.16 7.33 -11.69
C LYS A 172 -17.57 5.98 -12.07
N LYS A 173 -16.30 5.97 -12.48
CA LYS A 173 -15.63 4.77 -13.04
C LYS A 173 -15.45 3.69 -11.98
N THR A 174 -15.18 4.06 -10.73
CA THR A 174 -14.94 3.11 -9.64
C THR A 174 -16.21 2.66 -8.90
N SER A 175 -17.37 3.20 -9.26
CA SER A 175 -18.63 2.97 -8.51
C SER A 175 -18.98 1.50 -8.32
N LYS A 176 -18.83 0.67 -9.35
CA LYS A 176 -19.12 -0.77 -9.31
C LYS A 176 -18.15 -1.53 -8.41
N ILE A 177 -16.84 -1.22 -8.50
CA ILE A 177 -15.80 -1.82 -7.65
C ILE A 177 -16.04 -1.44 -6.19
N ARG A 178 -16.32 -0.15 -5.90
CA ARG A 178 -16.60 0.33 -4.54
C ARG A 178 -17.88 -0.29 -3.96
N ALA A 179 -18.93 -0.43 -4.78
CA ALA A 179 -20.16 -1.10 -4.37
C ALA A 179 -19.92 -2.57 -4.01
N LYS A 180 -19.12 -3.29 -4.81
CA LYS A 180 -18.71 -4.67 -4.52
C LYS A 180 -17.91 -4.76 -3.23
N ALA A 181 -16.91 -3.87 -3.04
CA ALA A 181 -16.12 -3.81 -1.81
C ALA A 181 -17.00 -3.59 -0.58
N ASN A 182 -17.95 -2.64 -0.66
CA ASN A 182 -18.92 -2.40 0.41
C ASN A 182 -19.75 -3.65 0.73
N SER A 183 -20.24 -4.35 -0.28
CA SER A 183 -21.07 -5.55 -0.09
C SER A 183 -20.31 -6.70 0.57
N LEU A 184 -19.01 -6.80 0.34
CA LEU A 184 -18.13 -7.83 0.92
C LEU A 184 -17.44 -7.41 2.23
N GLY A 185 -17.57 -6.13 2.61
CA GLY A 185 -16.88 -5.55 3.77
C GLY A 185 -15.37 -5.50 3.57
N LEU A 186 -14.93 -5.22 2.35
CA LEU A 186 -13.52 -5.04 2.00
C LEU A 186 -13.11 -3.58 2.11
N TYR A 187 -11.83 -3.36 2.35
CA TYR A 187 -11.16 -2.05 2.36
C TYR A 187 -10.13 -2.01 1.24
N LEU A 188 -10.25 -1.02 0.37
CA LEU A 188 -9.35 -0.80 -0.76
C LEU A 188 -8.28 0.20 -0.31
N ALA A 189 -7.15 -0.33 0.12
CA ALA A 189 -6.09 0.45 0.77
C ALA A 189 -5.16 1.06 -0.29
N HIS A 190 -5.52 2.28 -0.73
CA HIS A 190 -4.76 3.03 -1.72
C HIS A 190 -3.38 3.43 -1.19
N GLU A 191 -2.36 3.12 -1.93
CA GLU A 191 -1.03 3.65 -1.72
C GLU A 191 -0.90 5.01 -2.41
N ILE A 192 -0.67 6.05 -1.62
CA ILE A 192 -0.48 7.42 -2.13
C ILE A 192 0.90 7.51 -2.78
N HIS A 193 0.92 7.50 -4.11
CA HIS A 193 2.11 7.26 -4.92
C HIS A 193 2.16 8.20 -6.13
N PRO A 194 3.33 8.70 -6.55
CA PRO A 194 3.46 9.44 -7.81
C PRO A 194 2.88 8.66 -9.00
N GLY A 195 2.12 9.33 -9.86
CA GLY A 195 1.48 8.70 -11.02
C GLY A 195 0.22 7.89 -10.70
N THR A 196 -0.37 8.09 -9.53
CA THR A 196 -1.64 7.48 -9.11
C THR A 196 -2.74 8.51 -8.90
N ALA A 197 -3.93 8.08 -8.50
CA ALA A 197 -5.09 8.95 -8.32
C ALA A 197 -4.95 9.95 -7.15
N ALA A 198 -3.97 9.76 -6.28
CA ALA A 198 -3.62 10.71 -5.22
C ALA A 198 -2.10 10.72 -5.01
N MET A 199 -1.48 11.90 -4.99
CA MET A 199 -0.05 12.08 -4.78
C MET A 199 0.27 12.68 -3.41
N THR A 200 -0.72 13.28 -2.75
CA THR A 200 -0.63 13.87 -1.40
C THR A 200 -1.77 13.38 -0.52
N GLY A 201 -1.67 13.65 0.79
CA GLY A 201 -2.77 13.35 1.72
C GLY A 201 -4.03 14.15 1.40
N ASP A 202 -3.88 15.40 0.99
CA ASP A 202 -5.00 16.27 0.62
C ASP A 202 -5.67 15.82 -0.68
N ASP A 203 -4.89 15.35 -1.67
CA ASP A 203 -5.44 14.76 -2.90
C ASP A 203 -6.35 13.57 -2.57
N PHE A 204 -5.88 12.69 -1.69
CA PHE A 204 -6.66 11.53 -1.27
C PHE A 204 -7.95 11.95 -0.56
N ASN A 205 -7.90 12.93 0.33
CA ASN A 205 -9.09 13.45 1.00
C ASN A 205 -10.09 14.08 0.02
N THR A 206 -9.60 14.78 -1.00
CA THR A 206 -10.41 15.34 -2.07
C THR A 206 -11.07 14.24 -2.90
N LEU A 207 -10.32 13.19 -3.23
CA LEU A 207 -10.84 12.01 -3.92
C LEU A 207 -11.94 11.31 -3.12
N VAL A 208 -11.73 11.13 -1.82
CA VAL A 208 -12.74 10.57 -0.90
C VAL A 208 -13.99 11.41 -0.87
N THR A 209 -13.85 12.74 -0.84
CA THR A 209 -14.98 13.68 -0.85
C THR A 209 -15.77 13.54 -2.15
N ALA A 210 -15.12 13.42 -3.30
CA ALA A 210 -15.78 13.20 -4.58
C ALA A 210 -16.51 11.85 -4.67
N CYS A 211 -16.19 10.91 -3.78
CA CYS A 211 -16.85 9.61 -3.63
C CYS A 211 -17.80 9.57 -2.41
N ASP A 212 -18.40 10.69 -2.01
CA ASP A 212 -19.35 10.81 -0.90
C ASP A 212 -18.83 10.24 0.44
N GLY A 213 -17.53 10.34 0.66
CA GLY A 213 -16.89 9.85 1.88
C GLY A 213 -16.81 8.33 2.00
N ASP A 214 -16.93 7.59 0.89
CA ASP A 214 -17.01 6.13 0.87
C ASP A 214 -15.94 5.48 1.77
N LYS A 215 -16.40 4.65 2.70
CA LYS A 215 -15.56 4.03 3.73
C LYS A 215 -14.59 2.98 3.21
N VAL A 216 -14.85 2.43 2.01
CA VAL A 216 -13.95 1.42 1.41
C VAL A 216 -12.67 2.05 0.89
N LEU A 217 -12.67 3.37 0.62
CA LEU A 217 -11.47 4.12 0.24
C LEU A 217 -10.61 4.36 1.49
N THR A 218 -9.58 3.60 1.62
CA THR A 218 -8.64 3.60 2.74
C THR A 218 -7.21 3.73 2.24
N VAL A 219 -6.24 3.77 3.15
CA VAL A 219 -4.84 4.03 2.81
C VAL A 219 -3.96 2.86 3.22
N ASN A 220 -3.08 2.46 2.29
CA ASN A 220 -1.85 1.75 2.58
C ASN A 220 -0.75 2.81 2.75
N ALA A 221 -0.22 2.95 3.96
CA ALA A 221 0.82 3.93 4.24
C ALA A 221 2.18 3.38 3.80
N ASP A 222 2.81 4.04 2.81
CA ASP A 222 4.19 3.82 2.42
C ASP A 222 4.95 5.16 2.43
N PRO A 223 5.91 5.34 3.34
CA PRO A 223 6.62 6.60 3.49
C PRO A 223 7.64 6.85 2.36
N SER A 224 8.00 5.83 1.59
CA SER A 224 9.04 5.92 0.57
C SER A 224 8.64 6.75 -0.65
N HIS A 225 7.36 7.07 -0.80
CA HIS A 225 6.82 7.90 -1.89
C HIS A 225 6.67 9.38 -1.53
N CYS A 226 7.27 9.82 -0.40
CA CYS A 226 7.23 11.21 0.08
C CYS A 226 8.51 12.01 -0.26
N TRP A 227 9.28 11.59 -1.24
CA TRP A 227 10.55 12.22 -1.60
C TRP A 227 10.41 13.51 -2.45
N GLU A 228 9.22 13.80 -2.99
CA GLU A 228 8.98 14.96 -3.86
C GLU A 228 8.51 16.23 -3.13
N GLY A 229 8.55 16.28 -1.81
CA GLY A 229 8.33 17.53 -1.07
C GLY A 229 7.31 17.51 0.05
N GLU A 230 6.28 16.65 0.02
CA GLU A 230 5.42 16.45 1.19
C GLU A 230 6.08 15.49 2.16
N SER A 231 6.17 15.88 3.44
CA SER A 231 6.70 14.96 4.43
C SER A 231 5.71 13.80 4.67
N TRP A 232 6.23 12.60 4.89
CA TRP A 232 5.40 11.45 5.23
C TRP A 232 4.55 11.70 6.48
N GLU A 233 5.07 12.47 7.43
CA GLU A 233 4.36 12.80 8.67
C GLU A 233 3.12 13.65 8.39
N THR A 234 3.25 14.69 7.56
CA THR A 234 2.13 15.52 7.10
C THR A 234 1.11 14.67 6.34
N ARG A 235 1.56 13.89 5.36
CA ARG A 235 0.71 13.03 4.53
C ARG A 235 -0.14 12.10 5.38
N PHE A 236 0.50 11.32 6.25
CA PHE A 236 -0.22 10.28 7.00
C PHE A 236 -1.03 10.80 8.18
N ARG A 237 -0.68 11.96 8.73
CA ARG A 237 -1.57 12.62 9.69
C ARG A 237 -2.83 13.16 9.02
N ALA A 238 -2.75 13.66 7.81
CA ALA A 238 -3.92 14.14 7.05
C ALA A 238 -4.94 13.03 6.75
N VAL A 239 -4.48 11.79 6.54
CA VAL A 239 -5.32 10.63 6.19
C VAL A 239 -5.41 9.60 7.33
N GLY A 240 -4.90 9.92 8.51
CA GLY A 240 -4.63 8.95 9.59
C GLY A 240 -5.79 8.04 9.96
N SER A 241 -7.02 8.56 9.99
CA SER A 241 -8.23 7.75 10.28
C SER A 241 -8.55 6.70 9.22
N ARG A 242 -7.93 6.77 8.04
CA ARG A 242 -8.15 5.86 6.91
C ARG A 242 -7.00 4.89 6.65
N ILE A 243 -5.92 4.96 7.42
CA ILE A 243 -4.80 4.02 7.29
C ILE A 243 -5.22 2.66 7.84
N VAL A 244 -5.24 1.64 6.98
CA VAL A 244 -5.59 0.24 7.34
C VAL A 244 -4.52 -0.77 6.93
N ALA A 245 -3.50 -0.32 6.18
CA ALA A 245 -2.34 -1.11 5.81
C ALA A 245 -1.08 -0.25 5.94
N ALA A 246 0.08 -0.86 6.11
CA ALA A 246 1.35 -0.16 6.23
C ALA A 246 2.49 -0.96 5.60
N HIS A 247 3.14 -0.35 4.63
CA HIS A 247 4.41 -0.81 4.08
C HIS A 247 5.58 -0.14 4.80
N VAL A 248 6.67 -0.85 4.92
CA VAL A 248 7.97 -0.35 5.38
C VAL A 248 8.97 -0.51 4.25
N LYS A 249 9.35 0.64 3.72
CA LYS A 249 10.24 0.80 2.57
C LYS A 249 11.01 2.09 2.72
N ASN A 250 12.24 2.14 2.27
CA ASN A 250 13.10 3.29 2.47
C ASN A 250 13.73 3.74 1.15
N PHE A 251 14.11 5.00 1.09
CA PHE A 251 14.81 5.60 -0.04
C PHE A 251 16.00 6.42 0.43
N SER A 252 16.90 6.74 -0.49
CA SER A 252 17.95 7.72 -0.29
C SER A 252 17.99 8.72 -1.45
N ILE A 253 18.26 9.98 -1.13
CA ILE A 253 18.43 11.04 -2.11
C ILE A 253 19.92 11.31 -2.34
N ARG A 254 20.38 11.11 -3.55
CA ARG A 254 21.77 11.37 -3.91
C ARG A 254 22.01 12.87 -4.09
N PRO A 255 22.93 13.47 -3.32
CA PRO A 255 23.23 14.89 -3.42
C PRO A 255 23.82 15.25 -4.78
N GLY A 256 23.52 16.44 -5.26
CA GLY A 256 24.06 16.96 -6.52
C GLY A 256 23.33 16.51 -7.80
N ILE A 257 22.30 15.69 -7.68
CA ILE A 257 21.43 15.32 -8.80
C ILE A 257 20.06 15.96 -8.58
N ALA A 258 19.53 16.63 -9.62
CA ALA A 258 18.20 17.22 -9.54
C ALA A 258 17.15 16.13 -9.31
N LEU A 259 16.23 16.33 -8.32
CA LEU A 259 15.20 15.35 -7.96
C LEU A 259 14.38 14.86 -9.14
N ARG A 260 14.00 15.77 -10.03
CA ARG A 260 13.21 15.47 -11.24
C ARG A 260 14.04 15.23 -12.49
N LYS A 261 15.33 14.88 -12.34
CA LYS A 261 16.16 14.53 -13.49
C LYS A 261 15.54 13.32 -14.23
N MET A 262 15.21 13.55 -15.48
CA MET A 262 14.78 12.49 -16.38
C MET A 262 15.99 11.67 -16.82
N ALA A 263 16.03 10.41 -16.46
CA ALA A 263 17.09 9.49 -16.85
C ALA A 263 16.49 8.11 -17.16
N PRO A 264 16.91 7.48 -18.29
CA PRO A 264 16.37 6.17 -18.66
C PRO A 264 16.80 5.06 -17.69
N LYS A 265 17.98 5.18 -17.10
CA LYS A 265 18.48 4.24 -16.08
C LYS A 265 18.11 4.74 -14.71
N TRP A 266 17.53 3.85 -13.91
CA TRP A 266 17.18 4.16 -12.52
C TRP A 266 18.39 4.63 -11.70
N GLN A 267 19.53 3.97 -11.88
CA GLN A 267 20.78 4.31 -11.20
C GLN A 267 21.24 5.78 -11.43
N ASP A 268 20.78 6.42 -12.51
CA ASP A 268 21.16 7.79 -12.85
C ASP A 268 20.21 8.84 -12.26
N ARG A 269 19.15 8.41 -11.56
CA ARG A 269 18.18 9.30 -10.90
C ARG A 269 18.64 9.69 -9.50
N ALA A 270 18.12 10.80 -8.98
CA ALA A 270 18.44 11.28 -7.63
C ALA A 270 17.91 10.38 -6.54
N MET A 271 16.64 10.01 -6.62
CA MET A 271 16.01 9.10 -5.67
C MET A 271 16.33 7.65 -6.02
N GLN A 272 16.70 6.89 -5.01
CA GLN A 272 16.96 5.45 -5.07
C GLN A 272 16.24 4.76 -3.93
N PHE A 273 15.49 3.70 -4.20
CA PHE A 273 15.09 2.78 -3.15
C PHE A 273 16.30 1.99 -2.67
N VAL A 274 16.37 1.77 -1.37
CA VAL A 274 17.50 1.14 -0.70
C VAL A 274 17.02 0.13 0.33
N ASP A 275 17.95 -0.66 0.87
CA ASP A 275 17.64 -1.52 2.02
C ASP A 275 17.02 -0.72 3.15
N LEU A 276 16.04 -1.29 3.82
CA LEU A 276 15.24 -0.64 4.86
C LEU A 276 16.07 0.10 5.93
N PRO A 277 17.19 -0.45 6.46
CA PRO A 277 18.02 0.25 7.44
C PRO A 277 18.93 1.34 6.85
N SER A 278 19.04 1.44 5.51
CA SER A 278 20.08 2.27 4.85
C SER A 278 19.56 3.54 4.21
N GLY A 279 18.29 3.89 4.39
CA GLY A 279 17.68 5.04 3.76
C GLY A 279 17.66 6.30 4.63
N ASP A 280 17.11 7.36 4.06
CA ASP A 280 17.02 8.69 4.67
C ASP A 280 15.83 8.81 5.64
N LEU A 281 14.89 7.85 5.63
CA LEU A 281 13.72 7.85 6.51
C LEU A 281 14.04 7.24 7.89
N ASN A 282 13.62 7.91 8.95
CA ASN A 282 13.61 7.34 10.29
C ASN A 282 12.41 6.38 10.42
N MET A 283 12.67 5.08 10.23
CA MET A 283 11.62 4.06 10.23
C MET A 283 11.01 3.83 11.62
N VAL A 284 11.77 4.05 12.69
CA VAL A 284 11.23 3.96 14.06
C VAL A 284 10.20 5.06 14.28
N ARG A 285 10.54 6.30 13.92
CA ARG A 285 9.61 7.43 14.01
C ARG A 285 8.36 7.25 13.15
N TYR A 286 8.52 6.64 11.98
CA TYR A 286 7.39 6.30 11.11
C TYR A 286 6.43 5.30 11.80
N VAL A 287 6.97 4.27 12.41
CA VAL A 287 6.16 3.26 13.12
C VAL A 287 5.48 3.84 14.36
N GLU A 288 6.14 4.74 15.09
CA GLU A 288 5.51 5.50 16.19
C GLU A 288 4.33 6.35 15.69
N MET A 289 4.50 7.02 14.55
CA MET A 289 3.41 7.79 13.94
C MET A 289 2.22 6.89 13.53
N LEU A 290 2.47 5.68 13.03
CA LEU A 290 1.41 4.70 12.76
C LEU A 290 0.63 4.32 14.02
N MET A 291 1.29 4.27 15.20
CA MET A 291 0.62 4.09 16.48
C MET A 291 -0.24 5.32 16.83
N ASP A 292 0.33 6.52 16.71
CA ASP A 292 -0.36 7.80 17.00
C ASP A 292 -1.66 7.94 16.21
N VAL A 293 -1.67 7.52 14.94
CA VAL A 293 -2.87 7.58 14.09
C VAL A 293 -3.78 6.36 14.20
N GLY A 294 -3.44 5.41 15.08
CA GLY A 294 -4.27 4.25 15.42
C GLY A 294 -4.32 3.16 14.35
N TYR A 295 -3.27 3.01 13.54
CA TYR A 295 -3.22 1.95 12.52
C TYR A 295 -3.31 0.54 13.11
N PRO A 296 -2.48 0.15 14.12
CA PRO A 296 -2.50 -1.24 14.60
C PRO A 296 -3.88 -1.64 15.12
N GLN A 297 -4.53 -0.73 15.84
CA GLN A 297 -5.86 -0.94 16.41
C GLN A 297 -6.91 -1.18 15.31
N ARG A 298 -6.85 -0.34 14.29
CA ARG A 298 -7.80 -0.39 13.17
C ARG A 298 -7.63 -1.67 12.37
N TYR A 299 -6.38 -2.02 12.04
CA TYR A 299 -6.08 -3.29 11.37
C TYR A 299 -6.58 -4.49 12.18
N CYS A 300 -6.22 -4.56 13.46
CA CYS A 300 -6.62 -5.65 14.36
C CYS A 300 -8.15 -5.77 14.47
N ALA A 301 -8.86 -4.65 14.55
CA ALA A 301 -10.32 -4.65 14.59
C ALA A 301 -10.94 -5.19 13.29
N ILE A 302 -10.39 -4.83 12.14
CA ILE A 302 -10.85 -5.29 10.81
C ILE A 302 -10.56 -6.76 10.60
N MET A 303 -9.31 -7.18 10.83
CA MET A 303 -8.82 -8.52 10.50
C MET A 303 -9.02 -9.54 11.62
N LYS A 304 -9.44 -9.11 12.81
CA LYS A 304 -9.60 -9.96 14.01
C LYS A 304 -8.30 -10.63 14.43
N THR A 305 -7.20 -9.89 14.37
CA THR A 305 -5.85 -10.35 14.73
C THR A 305 -5.34 -9.64 15.99
N ALA A 306 -4.32 -10.21 16.63
CA ALA A 306 -3.71 -9.64 17.83
C ALA A 306 -2.60 -8.61 17.53
N SER A 307 -2.08 -8.58 16.31
CA SER A 307 -1.04 -7.65 15.88
C SER A 307 -1.27 -7.23 14.43
N ALA A 308 -0.81 -6.04 14.06
CA ALA A 308 -0.85 -5.52 12.70
C ALA A 308 0.48 -5.82 11.97
N PRO A 309 0.47 -6.05 10.67
CA PRO A 309 1.69 -6.24 9.89
C PRO A 309 2.43 -4.92 9.68
N LEU A 310 3.75 -5.00 9.69
CA LEU A 310 4.63 -4.07 9.00
C LEU A 310 5.16 -4.81 7.77
N VAL A 311 4.64 -4.47 6.62
CA VAL A 311 4.88 -5.21 5.38
C VAL A 311 6.12 -4.66 4.70
N VAL A 312 7.18 -5.45 4.67
CA VAL A 312 8.41 -5.09 3.98
C VAL A 312 8.17 -5.16 2.48
N GLU A 313 8.29 -4.03 1.82
CA GLU A 313 8.40 -3.92 0.38
C GLU A 313 9.83 -3.55 0.02
N ALA A 314 10.46 -4.35 -0.82
CA ALA A 314 11.86 -4.16 -1.19
C ALA A 314 12.00 -3.85 -2.67
N GLU A 315 12.66 -2.75 -2.95
CA GLU A 315 13.15 -2.39 -4.28
C GLU A 315 14.59 -1.90 -4.16
N SER A 316 15.43 -2.24 -5.11
CA SER A 316 16.78 -1.70 -5.17
C SER A 316 17.28 -1.68 -6.60
N ALA A 317 17.95 -0.59 -6.97
CA ALA A 317 18.62 -0.51 -8.27
C ALA A 317 19.99 -1.23 -8.28
N TYR A 318 20.51 -1.65 -7.12
CA TYR A 318 21.88 -2.14 -6.95
C TYR A 318 22.00 -3.51 -6.30
N ARG A 319 21.00 -3.92 -5.53
CA ARG A 319 21.06 -5.14 -4.72
C ARG A 319 20.03 -6.15 -5.19
N ASP A 320 20.34 -7.40 -4.94
CA ASP A 320 19.42 -8.51 -5.13
C ASP A 320 18.14 -8.31 -4.27
N LEU A 321 16.99 -8.55 -4.86
CA LEU A 321 15.70 -8.32 -4.24
C LEU A 321 15.46 -9.22 -3.01
N ASP A 322 15.85 -10.50 -3.12
CA ASP A 322 15.67 -11.45 -2.01
C ASP A 322 16.57 -11.06 -0.83
N ALA A 323 17.81 -10.63 -1.10
CA ALA A 323 18.72 -10.15 -0.06
C ALA A 323 18.17 -8.87 0.63
N CYS A 324 17.66 -7.90 -0.15
CA CYS A 324 17.02 -6.69 0.40
C CYS A 324 15.82 -7.03 1.26
N SER A 325 14.96 -7.94 0.79
CA SER A 325 13.76 -8.36 1.51
C SER A 325 14.10 -9.08 2.82
N ALA A 326 15.06 -10.00 2.79
CA ALA A 326 15.51 -10.71 4.00
C ALA A 326 16.12 -9.76 5.03
N ASN A 327 16.95 -8.79 4.60
CA ASN A 327 17.49 -7.74 5.47
C ASN A 327 16.38 -6.85 6.04
N GLY A 328 15.40 -6.48 5.21
CA GLY A 328 14.26 -5.68 5.62
C GLY A 328 13.41 -6.39 6.69
N ILE A 329 13.14 -7.69 6.53
CA ILE A 329 12.42 -8.50 7.52
C ILE A 329 13.20 -8.61 8.84
N ALA A 330 14.50 -8.85 8.78
CA ALA A 330 15.34 -8.90 9.96
C ALA A 330 15.31 -7.55 10.70
N TYR A 331 15.46 -6.44 9.99
CA TYR A 331 15.39 -5.11 10.57
C TYR A 331 14.00 -4.81 11.16
N ALA A 332 12.93 -5.11 10.45
CA ALA A 332 11.57 -4.90 10.93
C ALA A 332 11.30 -5.71 12.22
N ARG A 333 11.70 -6.98 12.25
CA ARG A 333 11.57 -7.84 13.44
C ARG A 333 12.33 -7.29 14.65
N ASP A 334 13.58 -6.87 14.44
CA ASP A 334 14.51 -6.56 15.52
C ASP A 334 14.39 -5.10 16.01
N HIS A 335 13.88 -4.20 15.17
CA HIS A 335 13.85 -2.75 15.47
C HIS A 335 12.48 -2.08 15.37
N LEU A 336 11.52 -2.67 14.65
CA LEU A 336 10.22 -2.03 14.41
C LEU A 336 9.06 -2.78 15.08
N CYS A 337 9.16 -4.10 15.25
CA CYS A 337 8.15 -4.92 15.90
C CYS A 337 8.43 -5.04 17.41
N PHE A 338 8.60 -3.93 18.09
CA PHE A 338 8.90 -3.91 19.51
C PHE A 338 7.70 -4.30 20.38
N PRO A 339 7.92 -4.82 21.60
CA PRO A 339 6.86 -5.12 22.55
C PRO A 339 6.04 -3.88 22.90
N ALA A 340 4.74 -4.07 23.16
CA ALA A 340 3.93 -3.02 23.73
C ALA A 340 4.45 -2.60 25.12
N ALA A 341 4.30 -1.32 25.43
CA ALA A 341 4.67 -0.81 26.76
C ALA A 341 3.88 -1.55 27.85
N GLN A 342 4.58 -1.94 28.90
CA GLN A 342 4.04 -2.65 30.07
C GLN A 342 3.87 -1.65 31.23
N GLY A 343 2.95 -0.73 31.10
CA GLY A 343 2.74 0.33 32.09
C GLY A 343 3.32 1.69 31.67
N SER A 344 3.09 2.70 32.49
CA SER A 344 3.58 4.05 32.25
C SER A 344 4.86 4.33 33.10
N PHE A 345 5.56 5.39 32.76
CA PHE A 345 6.67 5.87 33.57
C PHE A 345 6.21 6.24 34.99
N GLU A 346 5.00 6.77 35.13
CA GLU A 346 4.39 7.14 36.40
C GLU A 346 4.13 5.92 37.29
N ASP A 347 3.81 4.75 36.74
CA ASP A 347 3.65 3.51 37.52
C ASP A 347 4.96 3.14 38.26
N GLY A 348 6.11 3.42 37.65
CA GLY A 348 7.43 3.24 38.24
C GLY A 348 7.80 4.29 39.27
N MET A 349 7.09 5.41 39.32
CA MET A 349 7.30 6.49 40.29
C MET A 349 6.50 6.31 41.58
N GLY A 350 5.72 5.27 41.73
CA GLY A 350 4.95 4.96 42.93
C GLY A 350 3.75 5.88 43.16
N ALA A 351 3.17 6.41 42.11
CA ALA A 351 1.99 7.27 42.18
C ALA A 351 0.68 6.49 42.27
#